data_01af0785f16caecb524f29355cb22475
#
_entry.id   01af0785f16caecb524f29355cb22475
#
_cell.length_a   1.000
_cell.length_b   1.000
_cell.length_c   1.000
_cell.angle_alpha   90.00
_cell.angle_beta   90.00
_cell.angle_gamma   90.00
#
_symmetry.space_group_name_H-M   'P 1'
#
loop_
_entity.id
_entity.type
_entity.pdbx_description
1 polymer ?
#
loop_
_entity_poly.entity_id
_entity_poly.type
_entity_poly.pdbx_seq_one_letter_code
_entity_poly.pdbx_strand_id
1 'polypeptide(L)'
;MARIKGATMTHKRRAKTLKLAKGYYGAKSKHFRMAKQAVMKSGNYAFVGRKQKKRQFRNLWITRINNAVRAQGMNYSSFMN
;
A
#
# COMPACT_ATOMS: atom_id res chain seq x y z
N MET A 1 -8.89 30.17 37.17
CA MET A 1 -8.28 28.87 36.82
C MET A 1 -8.47 28.59 35.34
N ALA A 2 -7.40 28.26 34.67
CA ALA A 2 -7.47 27.99 33.22
C ALA A 2 -8.19 26.67 32.94
N ARG A 3 -9.09 26.72 31.99
CA ARG A 3 -9.84 25.54 31.58
C ARG A 3 -9.08 24.86 30.44
N ILE A 4 -8.79 23.59 30.60
CA ILE A 4 -8.10 22.83 29.56
C ILE A 4 -9.13 22.36 28.54
N LYS A 5 -8.94 22.82 27.29
CA LYS A 5 -9.77 22.39 26.16
C LYS A 5 -8.94 21.45 25.28
N GLY A 6 -9.60 20.43 24.75
CA GLY A 6 -8.90 19.42 23.95
C GLY A 6 -8.50 19.84 22.54
N ALA A 7 -8.69 21.13 22.18
CA ALA A 7 -8.49 21.60 20.80
C ALA A 7 -7.06 21.40 20.30
N THR A 8 -6.06 21.72 21.11
CA THR A 8 -4.66 21.59 20.71
C THR A 8 -4.28 20.14 20.50
N MET A 9 -4.68 19.25 21.39
CA MET A 9 -4.39 17.83 21.28
C MET A 9 -5.10 17.21 20.10
N THR A 10 -6.36 17.61 19.88
CA THR A 10 -7.12 17.15 18.71
C THR A 10 -6.43 17.57 17.42
N HIS A 11 -5.97 18.82 17.37
CA HIS A 11 -5.29 19.35 16.18
C HIS A 11 -4.01 18.57 15.89
N LYS A 12 -3.21 18.31 16.91
CA LYS A 12 -1.96 17.54 16.75
C LYS A 12 -2.23 16.14 16.25
N ARG A 13 -3.24 15.48 16.80
CA ARG A 13 -3.61 14.14 16.39
C ARG A 13 -4.05 14.09 14.94
N ARG A 14 -4.87 15.06 14.54
CA ARG A 14 -5.34 15.17 13.14
C ARG A 14 -4.22 15.51 12.19
N ALA A 15 -3.31 16.40 12.60
CA ALA A 15 -2.16 16.79 11.79
C ALA A 15 -1.26 15.57 11.50
N LYS A 16 -1.11 14.67 12.46
CA LYS A 16 -0.33 13.45 12.26
C LYS A 16 -0.93 12.59 11.14
N THR A 17 -2.26 12.41 11.16
CA THR A 17 -2.95 11.65 10.12
C THR A 17 -2.82 12.32 8.76
N LEU A 18 -2.99 13.65 8.71
CA LEU A 18 -2.86 14.40 7.46
C LEU A 18 -1.45 14.36 6.91
N LYS A 19 -0.45 14.32 7.79
CA LYS A 19 0.93 14.20 7.37
C LYS A 19 1.17 12.87 6.66
N LEU A 20 0.58 11.79 7.18
CA LEU A 20 0.67 10.47 6.54
C LEU A 20 -0.07 10.43 5.21
N ALA A 21 -1.08 11.30 5.03
CA ALA A 21 -1.89 11.32 3.82
C ALA A 21 -1.37 12.30 2.76
N LYS A 22 -0.22 12.93 2.99
CA LYS A 22 0.35 13.87 2.02
C LYS A 22 0.56 13.17 0.68
N GLY A 23 0.18 13.86 -0.38
CA GLY A 23 0.29 13.33 -1.73
C GLY A 23 -0.89 12.50 -2.19
N TYR A 24 -1.87 12.26 -1.31
CA TYR A 24 -3.07 11.54 -1.70
C TYR A 24 -3.95 12.39 -2.59
N TYR A 25 -4.70 11.73 -3.44
CA TYR A 25 -5.50 12.39 -4.48
C TYR A 25 -6.66 13.18 -3.87
N GLY A 26 -6.81 14.44 -4.31
CA GLY A 26 -7.97 15.27 -3.98
C GLY A 26 -8.15 15.51 -2.49
N ALA A 27 -9.38 15.37 -2.02
CA ALA A 27 -9.75 15.63 -0.64
C ALA A 27 -9.08 14.68 0.36
N LYS A 28 -8.58 13.53 -0.11
CA LYS A 28 -7.94 12.55 0.75
C LYS A 28 -6.69 13.10 1.44
N SER A 29 -6.04 14.09 0.85
CA SER A 29 -4.87 14.72 1.45
C SER A 29 -5.20 15.95 2.29
N LYS A 30 -6.42 16.47 2.22
CA LYS A 30 -6.77 17.75 2.83
C LYS A 30 -7.88 17.68 3.88
N HIS A 31 -8.90 16.84 3.66
CA HIS A 31 -10.01 16.69 4.59
C HIS A 31 -9.73 15.55 5.56
N PHE A 32 -9.75 15.87 6.86
CA PHE A 32 -9.37 14.88 7.88
C PHE A 32 -10.21 13.60 7.79
N ARG A 33 -11.53 13.74 7.63
CA ARG A 33 -12.38 12.55 7.58
C ARG A 33 -12.02 11.62 6.42
N MET A 34 -11.75 12.22 5.27
CA MET A 34 -11.33 11.45 4.10
C MET A 34 -9.91 10.93 4.23
N ALA A 35 -9.01 11.74 4.79
CA ALA A 35 -7.62 11.35 5.02
C ALA A 35 -7.53 10.19 6.00
N LYS A 36 -8.33 10.22 7.06
CA LYS A 36 -8.36 9.15 8.06
C LYS A 36 -8.74 7.82 7.41
N GLN A 37 -9.79 7.82 6.60
CA GLN A 37 -10.23 6.62 5.90
C GLN A 37 -9.19 6.14 4.91
N ALA A 38 -8.57 7.06 4.17
CA ALA A 38 -7.56 6.73 3.18
C ALA A 38 -6.32 6.11 3.82
N VAL A 39 -5.89 6.65 4.95
CA VAL A 39 -4.73 6.12 5.69
C VAL A 39 -5.02 4.72 6.23
N MET A 40 -6.23 4.50 6.77
CA MET A 40 -6.62 3.16 7.22
C MET A 40 -6.59 2.16 6.07
N LYS A 41 -7.13 2.54 4.91
CA LYS A 41 -7.14 1.69 3.73
C LYS A 41 -5.72 1.41 3.25
N SER A 42 -4.87 2.42 3.28
CA SER A 42 -3.45 2.28 2.93
C SER A 42 -2.76 1.26 3.82
N GLY A 43 -3.05 1.30 5.14
CA GLY A 43 -2.51 0.33 6.08
C GLY A 43 -2.97 -1.08 5.78
N ASN A 44 -4.25 -1.25 5.47
CA ASN A 44 -4.78 -2.56 5.09
C ASN A 44 -4.13 -3.08 3.82
N TYR A 45 -3.96 -2.22 2.82
CA TYR A 45 -3.31 -2.61 1.58
C TYR A 45 -1.86 -2.99 1.80
N ALA A 46 -1.16 -2.27 2.68
CA ALA A 46 0.22 -2.58 3.01
C ALA A 46 0.32 -3.96 3.67
N PHE A 47 -0.60 -4.27 4.59
CA PHE A 47 -0.65 -5.57 5.25
C PHE A 47 -0.87 -6.69 4.23
N VAL A 48 -1.88 -6.53 3.38
CA VAL A 48 -2.21 -7.51 2.35
C VAL A 48 -1.06 -7.65 1.35
N GLY A 49 -0.46 -6.52 0.94
CA GLY A 49 0.64 -6.53 -0.01
C GLY A 49 1.87 -7.25 0.51
N ARG A 50 2.18 -7.06 1.80
CA ARG A 50 3.30 -7.80 2.40
C ARG A 50 3.04 -9.29 2.44
N LYS A 51 1.79 -9.69 2.68
CA LYS A 51 1.40 -11.10 2.65
C LYS A 51 1.48 -11.68 1.25
N GLN A 52 1.15 -10.87 0.24
CA GLN A 52 1.15 -11.33 -1.16
C GLN A 52 2.49 -11.17 -1.85
N LYS A 53 3.50 -10.65 -1.15
CA LYS A 53 4.80 -10.38 -1.77
C LYS A 53 5.43 -11.63 -2.37
N LYS A 54 5.38 -12.75 -1.66
CA LYS A 54 5.91 -14.02 -2.17
C LYS A 54 5.18 -14.45 -3.44
N ARG A 55 3.86 -14.31 -3.43
CA ARG A 55 3.03 -14.67 -4.58
C ARG A 55 3.36 -13.84 -5.80
N GLN A 56 3.53 -12.53 -5.60
CA GLN A 56 3.82 -11.60 -6.69
C GLN A 56 5.21 -11.86 -7.27
N PHE A 57 6.21 -12.09 -6.42
CA PHE A 57 7.55 -12.41 -6.90
C PHE A 57 7.58 -13.75 -7.62
N ARG A 58 6.82 -14.73 -7.14
CA ARG A 58 6.73 -16.01 -7.82
C ARG A 58 6.15 -15.87 -9.22
N ASN A 59 5.10 -15.05 -9.36
CA ASN A 59 4.52 -14.77 -10.68
C ASN A 59 5.54 -14.13 -11.61
N LEU A 60 6.33 -13.20 -11.08
CA LEU A 60 7.39 -12.55 -11.84
C LEU A 60 8.45 -13.56 -12.28
N TRP A 61 8.86 -14.46 -11.39
CA TRP A 61 9.83 -15.51 -11.70
C TRP A 61 9.31 -16.41 -12.80
N ILE A 62 8.04 -16.82 -12.71
CA ILE A 62 7.42 -17.67 -13.74
C ILE A 62 7.46 -16.96 -15.09
N THR A 63 7.14 -15.68 -15.14
CA THR A 63 7.18 -14.89 -16.36
C THR A 63 8.57 -14.85 -16.96
N ARG A 64 9.58 -14.60 -16.13
CA ARG A 64 10.98 -14.51 -16.58
C ARG A 64 11.49 -15.86 -17.09
N ILE A 65 11.21 -16.93 -16.34
CA ILE A 65 11.60 -18.26 -16.75
C ILE A 65 10.92 -18.67 -18.06
N ASN A 66 9.62 -18.38 -18.16
CA ASN A 66 8.86 -18.69 -19.37
C ASN A 66 9.45 -17.98 -20.60
N ASN A 67 9.79 -16.70 -20.45
CA ASN A 67 10.40 -15.94 -21.56
C ASN A 67 11.72 -16.56 -22.00
N ALA A 68 12.55 -16.95 -21.04
CA ALA A 68 13.85 -17.54 -21.34
C ALA A 68 13.72 -18.87 -22.07
N VAL A 69 12.82 -19.75 -21.58
CA VAL A 69 12.68 -21.08 -22.18
C VAL A 69 11.93 -21.05 -23.49
N ARG A 70 11.04 -20.08 -23.70
CA ARG A 70 10.36 -19.93 -25.00
C ARG A 70 11.34 -19.56 -26.10
N ALA A 71 12.37 -18.79 -25.78
CA ALA A 71 13.42 -18.48 -26.71
C ALA A 71 14.14 -19.74 -27.19
N GLN A 72 14.09 -20.81 -26.42
CA GLN A 72 14.71 -22.10 -26.77
C GLN A 72 13.68 -23.13 -27.25
N GLY A 73 12.45 -22.70 -27.52
CA GLY A 73 11.44 -23.58 -28.09
C GLY A 73 10.61 -24.35 -27.07
N MET A 74 10.74 -24.04 -25.78
CA MET A 74 9.99 -24.70 -24.71
C MET A 74 8.99 -23.74 -24.08
N ASN A 75 8.04 -24.27 -23.32
CA ASN A 75 7.19 -23.45 -22.46
C ASN A 75 7.50 -23.75 -21.00
N TYR A 76 6.89 -22.94 -20.09
CA TYR A 76 7.19 -23.08 -18.66
C TYR A 76 6.85 -24.46 -18.13
N SER A 77 5.68 -24.97 -18.48
CA SER A 77 5.22 -26.27 -17.99
C SER A 77 6.16 -27.40 -18.44
N SER A 78 6.59 -27.37 -19.69
CA SER A 78 7.52 -28.36 -20.23
C SER A 78 8.87 -28.30 -19.53
N PHE A 79 9.37 -27.09 -19.28
CA PHE A 79 10.65 -26.88 -18.62
C PHE A 79 10.65 -27.41 -17.19
N MET A 80 9.56 -27.16 -16.44
CA MET A 80 9.46 -27.59 -15.04
C MET A 80 9.31 -29.10 -14.90
N ASN A 81 8.85 -29.76 -15.94
CA ASN A 81 8.90 -31.21 -15.98
C ASN A 81 10.35 -31.65 -16.26
#